data_537e8fa11404a018c48a0c66078b888a
#
_entry.id   537e8fa11404a018c48a0c66078b888a
#
_cell.length_a   1.000
_cell.length_b   1.000
_cell.length_c   1.000
_cell.angle_alpha   90.00
_cell.angle_beta   90.00
_cell.angle_gamma   90.00
#
_symmetry.space_group_name_H-M   'P 1'
#
loop_
_entity.id
_entity.type
_entity.pdbx_description
1 polymer ?
#
loop_
_entity_poly.entity_id
_entity_poly.type
_entity_poly.pdbx_seq_one_letter_code
_entity_poly.pdbx_strand_id
1 'polypeptide(L)'
;MSIILFVIILAALILVHELGHFTAAKRAGVRVDEFGIGFPPRLWTKKVGETLYSVNAFPIGGFVKIFGEDPDADSLRGKDSSRALTHKSKLVQAWIISAGIVFNLLFAWLLISVGFMVGLPYSVDGSAYGERVQNPTLTITQVVSKSPAEEAGLKGGDVIVSLASGGDTLTNPKVSATQNFIASHEKLEITVNRGGEEKKLFVEGAEGLIDGRPAIGISMDNVGILRLPIHEALYAGLSTTVSITASMTIGILEFFKNILIGQGSIQDIAGPVGIVGIVSDASTLGFIHLVSLTAIISINLAIINLLPFPALDGGRLFFLLIEAIKRSPIRPEVANIANGIGFLLLIAFMVFITFHDVVKLIQG
;
A
#
# COMPACT_ATOMS: atom_id res chain seq x y z
N MET A 1 20.85 -0.47 -1.48
CA MET A 1 20.17 0.67 -0.78
C MET A 1 18.65 0.46 -0.70
N SER A 2 18.00 0.09 -1.79
CA SER A 2 16.52 -0.07 -1.87
C SER A 2 15.93 -1.10 -0.89
N ILE A 3 16.61 -2.23 -0.65
CA ILE A 3 16.17 -3.24 0.32
C ILE A 3 16.13 -2.67 1.74
N ILE A 4 17.16 -1.92 2.13
CA ILE A 4 17.22 -1.30 3.46
C ILE A 4 16.08 -0.29 3.62
N LEU A 5 15.84 0.51 2.58
CA LEU A 5 14.76 1.50 2.56
C LEU A 5 13.38 0.82 2.66
N PHE A 6 13.17 -0.26 1.91
CA PHE A 6 11.96 -1.07 2.00
C PHE A 6 11.75 -1.62 3.42
N VAL A 7 12.79 -2.19 4.04
CA VAL A 7 12.70 -2.71 5.41
C VAL A 7 12.37 -1.60 6.40
N ILE A 8 12.96 -0.42 6.27
CA ILE A 8 12.65 0.74 7.13
C ILE A 8 11.18 1.17 6.96
N ILE A 9 10.70 1.29 5.72
CA ILE A 9 9.30 1.64 5.43
C ILE A 9 8.36 0.61 6.05
N LEU A 10 8.60 -0.67 5.79
CA LEU A 10 7.78 -1.75 6.31
C LEU A 10 7.77 -1.78 7.83
N ALA A 11 8.94 -1.65 8.47
CA ALA A 11 9.05 -1.59 9.93
C ALA A 11 8.28 -0.40 10.51
N ALA A 12 8.37 0.78 9.89
CA ALA A 12 7.62 1.96 10.33
C ALA A 12 6.10 1.75 10.22
N LEU A 13 5.62 1.17 9.11
CA LEU A 13 4.20 0.90 8.89
C LEU A 13 3.64 -0.10 9.90
N ILE A 14 4.37 -1.19 10.16
CA ILE A 14 3.94 -2.19 11.15
C ILE A 14 3.99 -1.58 12.56
N LEU A 15 5.03 -0.80 12.88
CA LEU A 15 5.12 -0.13 14.18
C LEU A 15 3.94 0.82 14.43
N VAL A 16 3.51 1.57 13.43
CA VAL A 16 2.32 2.45 13.51
C VAL A 16 1.07 1.63 13.72
N HIS A 17 0.92 0.51 13.02
CA HIS A 17 -0.18 -0.42 13.19
C HIS A 17 -0.26 -0.96 14.62
N GLU A 18 0.85 -1.51 15.14
CA GLU A 18 0.95 -2.05 16.50
C GLU A 18 0.72 -0.96 17.57
N LEU A 19 1.17 0.28 17.30
CA LEU A 19 0.93 1.42 18.17
C LEU A 19 -0.57 1.74 18.29
N GLY A 20 -1.34 1.48 17.23
CA GLY A 20 -2.80 1.59 17.24
C GLY A 20 -3.41 0.64 18.27
N HIS A 21 -3.13 -0.66 18.18
CA HIS A 21 -3.59 -1.67 19.13
C HIS A 21 -3.16 -1.37 20.56
N PHE A 22 -1.89 -1.05 20.74
CA PHE A 22 -1.31 -0.69 22.02
C PHE A 22 -2.06 0.48 22.68
N THR A 23 -2.23 1.58 21.93
CA THR A 23 -2.86 2.80 22.43
C THR A 23 -4.33 2.56 22.80
N ALA A 24 -5.06 1.84 21.95
CA ALA A 24 -6.45 1.51 22.19
C ALA A 24 -6.62 0.57 23.40
N ALA A 25 -5.79 -0.46 23.51
CA ALA A 25 -5.79 -1.40 24.64
C ALA A 25 -5.52 -0.68 25.97
N LYS A 26 -4.48 0.14 26.02
CA LYS A 26 -4.14 0.92 27.23
C LYS A 26 -5.25 1.89 27.62
N ARG A 27 -5.87 2.62 26.66
CA ARG A 27 -7.00 3.52 26.94
C ARG A 27 -8.26 2.79 27.41
N ALA A 28 -8.47 1.55 26.94
CA ALA A 28 -9.56 0.69 27.37
C ALA A 28 -9.31 -0.01 28.73
N GLY A 29 -8.16 0.22 29.35
CA GLY A 29 -7.78 -0.42 30.61
C GLY A 29 -7.52 -1.93 30.44
N VAL A 30 -7.11 -2.37 29.26
CA VAL A 30 -6.61 -3.72 28.98
C VAL A 30 -5.12 -3.75 29.30
N ARG A 31 -4.66 -4.81 29.97
CA ARG A 31 -3.22 -5.00 30.24
C ARG A 31 -2.50 -5.33 28.94
N VAL A 32 -1.37 -4.67 28.72
CA VAL A 32 -0.45 -5.00 27.63
C VAL A 32 0.83 -5.53 28.22
N ASP A 33 1.15 -6.78 27.93
CA ASP A 33 2.29 -7.48 28.51
C ASP A 33 3.59 -7.07 27.82
N GLU A 34 3.59 -6.96 26.49
CA GLU A 34 4.79 -6.59 25.72
C GLU A 34 4.43 -5.75 24.51
N PHE A 35 5.28 -4.78 24.19
CA PHE A 35 5.33 -4.04 22.94
C PHE A 35 6.71 -4.25 22.32
N GLY A 36 6.78 -5.01 21.23
CA GLY A 36 8.03 -5.41 20.60
C GLY A 36 8.24 -4.80 19.23
N ILE A 37 9.43 -4.26 18.98
CA ILE A 37 9.90 -3.83 17.67
C ILE A 37 10.76 -4.97 17.10
N GLY A 38 10.36 -5.51 15.93
CA GLY A 38 11.02 -6.66 15.33
C GLY A 38 10.62 -7.99 15.95
N PHE A 39 11.18 -9.08 15.43
CA PHE A 39 10.97 -10.45 15.93
C PHE A 39 12.21 -11.00 16.65
N PRO A 40 12.02 -11.90 17.65
CA PRO A 40 13.09 -12.51 18.42
C PRO A 40 14.26 -13.05 17.58
N PRO A 41 15.48 -13.13 18.18
CA PRO A 41 15.79 -13.00 19.60
C PRO A 41 15.81 -11.54 20.08
N ARG A 42 15.53 -11.33 21.40
CA ARG A 42 15.54 -10.01 22.03
C ARG A 42 16.98 -9.49 22.15
N LEU A 43 17.20 -8.26 21.67
CA LEU A 43 18.47 -7.55 21.81
C LEU A 43 18.46 -6.62 23.02
N TRP A 44 17.34 -5.96 23.28
CA TRP A 44 17.18 -5.03 24.37
C TRP A 44 15.75 -5.06 24.91
N THR A 45 15.62 -4.90 26.23
CA THR A 45 14.33 -4.85 26.92
C THR A 45 14.33 -3.81 28.02
N LYS A 46 13.18 -3.13 28.18
CA LYS A 46 12.93 -2.21 29.30
C LYS A 46 11.50 -2.35 29.77
N LYS A 47 11.31 -2.63 31.06
CA LYS A 47 9.98 -2.65 31.66
C LYS A 47 9.61 -1.26 32.13
N VAL A 48 8.46 -0.74 31.64
CA VAL A 48 7.89 0.54 32.07
C VAL A 48 6.47 0.27 32.56
N GLY A 49 6.28 0.45 33.86
CA GLY A 49 5.02 0.04 34.51
C GLY A 49 4.85 -1.49 34.41
N GLU A 50 3.74 -1.91 33.81
CA GLU A 50 3.40 -3.32 33.60
C GLU A 50 3.86 -3.88 32.24
N THR A 51 4.18 -2.99 31.28
CA THR A 51 4.51 -3.36 29.91
C THR A 51 6.00 -3.52 29.72
N LEU A 52 6.41 -4.61 29.07
CA LEU A 52 7.78 -4.83 28.62
C LEU A 52 7.92 -4.24 27.19
N TYR A 53 8.85 -3.30 27.04
CA TYR A 53 9.25 -2.82 25.71
C TYR A 53 10.47 -3.59 25.26
N SER A 54 10.43 -4.14 24.04
CA SER A 54 11.54 -4.95 23.51
C SER A 54 11.95 -4.47 22.11
N VAL A 55 13.26 -4.53 21.87
CA VAL A 55 13.85 -4.38 20.54
C VAL A 55 14.50 -5.71 20.20
N ASN A 56 14.14 -6.26 19.05
CA ASN A 56 14.52 -7.60 18.64
C ASN A 56 15.44 -7.57 17.40
N ALA A 57 16.10 -8.70 17.15
CA ALA A 57 17.15 -8.81 16.14
C ALA A 57 16.68 -8.71 14.70
N PHE A 58 15.48 -9.21 14.42
CA PHE A 58 14.93 -9.15 13.07
C PHE A 58 14.02 -7.93 12.93
N PRO A 59 14.46 -6.83 12.26
CA PRO A 59 13.72 -5.57 12.19
C PRO A 59 12.53 -5.60 11.23
N ILE A 60 12.05 -6.78 10.90
CA ILE A 60 10.92 -7.00 9.99
C ILE A 60 9.67 -7.14 10.83
N GLY A 61 8.99 -6.02 11.15
CA GLY A 61 7.72 -6.04 11.86
C GLY A 61 7.78 -5.54 13.30
N GLY A 62 6.73 -5.86 14.04
CA GLY A 62 6.52 -5.57 15.44
C GLY A 62 5.39 -6.44 15.97
N PHE A 63 5.12 -6.37 17.26
CA PHE A 63 3.98 -7.03 17.88
C PHE A 63 3.58 -6.34 19.18
N VAL A 64 2.31 -6.46 19.49
CA VAL A 64 1.74 -6.09 20.79
C VAL A 64 1.15 -7.34 21.42
N LYS A 65 1.61 -7.71 22.61
CA LYS A 65 1.03 -8.81 23.37
C LYS A 65 -0.05 -8.25 24.29
N ILE A 66 -1.29 -8.34 23.85
CA ILE A 66 -2.47 -7.90 24.61
C ILE A 66 -2.93 -9.04 25.52
N PHE A 67 -3.07 -8.76 26.81
CA PHE A 67 -3.51 -9.76 27.79
C PHE A 67 -4.92 -10.27 27.50
N GLY A 68 -5.06 -11.60 27.41
CA GLY A 68 -6.33 -12.26 27.11
C GLY A 68 -6.72 -12.17 25.62
N GLU A 69 -5.80 -11.88 24.75
CA GLU A 69 -5.95 -11.98 23.30
C GLU A 69 -6.03 -13.45 22.88
N ASP A 70 -5.11 -14.26 23.39
CA ASP A 70 -5.16 -15.73 23.37
C ASP A 70 -5.54 -16.19 24.78
N PRO A 71 -6.80 -16.62 24.98
CA PRO A 71 -7.30 -16.94 26.32
C PRO A 71 -6.57 -18.12 26.96
N ASP A 72 -5.95 -17.85 28.10
CA ASP A 72 -5.35 -18.86 28.98
C ASP A 72 -6.01 -18.86 30.36
N ALA A 73 -5.60 -19.76 31.25
CA ALA A 73 -6.19 -19.88 32.59
C ALA A 73 -6.04 -18.60 33.40
N ASP A 74 -4.94 -17.84 33.20
CA ASP A 74 -4.63 -16.63 33.92
C ASP A 74 -5.52 -15.48 33.46
N SER A 75 -5.72 -15.33 32.15
CA SER A 75 -6.60 -14.31 31.56
C SER A 75 -8.08 -14.57 31.83
N LEU A 76 -8.48 -15.83 31.98
CA LEU A 76 -9.86 -16.20 32.23
C LEU A 76 -10.23 -16.13 33.72
N ARG A 77 -9.33 -16.49 34.66
CA ARG A 77 -9.63 -16.66 36.09
C ARG A 77 -8.61 -16.06 37.05
N GLY A 78 -7.53 -15.46 36.54
CA GLY A 78 -6.47 -14.84 37.34
C GLY A 78 -6.91 -13.52 37.98
N LYS A 79 -6.04 -12.93 38.82
CA LYS A 79 -6.32 -11.66 39.51
C LYS A 79 -6.59 -10.50 38.57
N ASP A 80 -5.96 -10.48 37.40
CA ASP A 80 -6.10 -9.44 36.37
C ASP A 80 -7.14 -9.77 35.29
N SER A 81 -7.95 -10.82 35.46
CA SER A 81 -8.92 -11.28 34.45
C SER A 81 -9.88 -10.15 33.97
N SER A 82 -10.28 -9.25 34.86
CA SER A 82 -11.10 -8.08 34.47
C SER A 82 -10.43 -7.12 33.49
N ARG A 83 -9.11 -7.22 33.34
CA ARG A 83 -8.27 -6.45 32.43
C ARG A 83 -7.90 -7.23 31.16
N ALA A 84 -8.40 -8.46 31.02
CA ALA A 84 -8.21 -9.26 29.80
C ALA A 84 -9.13 -8.74 28.68
N LEU A 85 -8.64 -8.79 27.43
CA LEU A 85 -9.38 -8.37 26.24
C LEU A 85 -10.73 -9.11 26.13
N THR A 86 -10.75 -10.40 26.39
CA THR A 86 -11.95 -11.26 26.34
C THR A 86 -13.05 -10.86 27.33
N HIS A 87 -12.71 -10.20 28.44
CA HIS A 87 -13.66 -9.70 29.43
C HIS A 87 -14.22 -8.30 29.11
N LYS A 88 -13.72 -7.63 28.09
CA LYS A 88 -14.26 -6.35 27.63
C LYS A 88 -15.51 -6.53 26.77
N SER A 89 -16.35 -5.52 26.69
CA SER A 89 -17.50 -5.56 25.79
C SER A 89 -17.08 -5.78 24.34
N LYS A 90 -17.92 -6.38 23.51
CA LYS A 90 -17.62 -6.66 22.11
C LYS A 90 -17.25 -5.40 21.31
N LEU A 91 -17.84 -4.25 21.63
CA LEU A 91 -17.51 -2.96 21.01
C LEU A 91 -16.08 -2.51 21.37
N VAL A 92 -15.66 -2.70 22.62
CA VAL A 92 -14.31 -2.37 23.07
C VAL A 92 -13.29 -3.31 22.43
N GLN A 93 -13.59 -4.60 22.32
CA GLN A 93 -12.76 -5.56 21.61
C GLN A 93 -12.60 -5.16 20.13
N ALA A 94 -13.72 -4.85 19.43
CA ALA A 94 -13.71 -4.41 18.05
C ALA A 94 -12.89 -3.12 17.87
N TRP A 95 -13.04 -2.13 18.79
CA TRP A 95 -12.24 -0.91 18.76
C TRP A 95 -10.74 -1.18 18.88
N ILE A 96 -10.32 -2.04 19.80
CA ILE A 96 -8.92 -2.39 20.00
C ILE A 96 -8.36 -3.08 18.74
N ILE A 97 -9.10 -4.05 18.19
CA ILE A 97 -8.67 -4.79 16.99
C ILE A 97 -8.63 -3.87 15.76
N SER A 98 -9.59 -2.98 15.57
CA SER A 98 -9.59 -2.07 14.41
C SER A 98 -8.62 -0.89 14.55
N ALA A 99 -8.06 -0.64 15.75
CA ALA A 99 -7.21 0.51 16.00
C ALA A 99 -5.90 0.47 15.17
N GLY A 100 -5.32 -0.70 14.90
CA GLY A 100 -4.17 -0.83 13.99
C GLY A 100 -4.50 -0.33 12.58
N ILE A 101 -5.64 -0.74 12.05
CA ILE A 101 -6.15 -0.32 10.74
C ILE A 101 -6.34 1.20 10.70
N VAL A 102 -7.00 1.76 11.72
CA VAL A 102 -7.25 3.21 11.83
C VAL A 102 -5.93 3.98 11.91
N PHE A 103 -4.95 3.50 12.66
CA PHE A 103 -3.64 4.17 12.76
C PHE A 103 -2.88 4.18 11.45
N ASN A 104 -2.95 3.13 10.65
CA ASN A 104 -2.38 3.11 9.30
C ASN A 104 -3.05 4.13 8.38
N LEU A 105 -4.38 4.26 8.43
CA LEU A 105 -5.10 5.29 7.66
C LEU A 105 -4.76 6.71 8.14
N LEU A 106 -4.65 6.94 9.45
CA LEU A 106 -4.22 8.21 10.02
C LEU A 106 -2.78 8.56 9.62
N PHE A 107 -1.91 7.57 9.58
CA PHE A 107 -0.52 7.76 9.15
C PHE A 107 -0.44 8.10 7.66
N ALA A 108 -1.19 7.43 6.82
CA ALA A 108 -1.30 7.75 5.39
C ALA A 108 -1.83 9.19 5.19
N TRP A 109 -2.89 9.58 5.90
CA TRP A 109 -3.40 10.94 5.91
C TRP A 109 -2.32 11.97 6.28
N LEU A 110 -1.56 11.71 7.35
CA LEU A 110 -0.48 12.59 7.78
C LEU A 110 0.60 12.71 6.71
N LEU A 111 1.04 11.58 6.13
CA LEU A 111 2.06 11.57 5.08
C LEU A 111 1.61 12.34 3.83
N ILE A 112 0.39 12.14 3.36
CA ILE A 112 -0.17 12.84 2.20
C ILE A 112 -0.31 14.33 2.50
N SER A 113 -0.77 14.69 3.71
CA SER A 113 -0.88 16.09 4.13
C SER A 113 0.48 16.78 4.17
N VAL A 114 1.49 16.14 4.75
CA VAL A 114 2.89 16.63 4.72
C VAL A 114 3.39 16.74 3.28
N GLY A 115 3.05 15.76 2.44
CA GLY A 115 3.34 15.80 1.01
C GLY A 115 2.80 17.06 0.32
N PHE A 116 1.54 17.42 0.56
CA PHE A 116 0.95 18.66 0.03
C PHE A 116 1.57 19.93 0.60
N MET A 117 2.08 19.92 1.82
CA MET A 117 2.80 21.08 2.38
C MET A 117 4.17 21.28 1.71
N VAL A 118 4.87 20.19 1.44
CA VAL A 118 6.23 20.22 0.85
C VAL A 118 6.17 20.38 -0.67
N GLY A 119 5.18 19.81 -1.31
CA GLY A 119 4.96 19.79 -2.75
C GLY A 119 4.81 18.37 -3.27
N LEU A 120 3.58 17.97 -3.53
CA LEU A 120 3.21 16.64 -4.03
C LEU A 120 2.97 16.69 -5.53
N PRO A 121 3.40 15.69 -6.33
CA PRO A 121 2.93 15.52 -7.70
C PRO A 121 1.40 15.42 -7.72
N TYR A 122 0.75 16.23 -8.54
CA TYR A 122 -0.70 16.31 -8.60
C TYR A 122 -1.18 16.55 -10.03
N SER A 123 -2.25 15.89 -10.42
CA SER A 123 -2.86 16.05 -11.74
C SER A 123 -3.54 17.41 -11.88
N VAL A 124 -3.40 18.02 -13.04
CA VAL A 124 -4.08 19.28 -13.38
C VAL A 124 -5.51 19.01 -13.82
N ASP A 125 -5.70 17.97 -14.66
CA ASP A 125 -6.94 17.77 -15.36
C ASP A 125 -8.03 17.17 -14.45
N GLY A 126 -9.18 17.84 -14.38
CA GLY A 126 -10.34 17.42 -13.59
C GLY A 126 -10.16 17.46 -12.07
N SER A 127 -9.09 18.08 -11.56
CA SER A 127 -8.77 18.12 -10.14
C SER A 127 -9.21 19.42 -9.46
N ALA A 128 -9.59 19.34 -8.18
CA ALA A 128 -10.06 20.49 -7.41
C ALA A 128 -9.00 21.62 -7.23
N TYR A 129 -7.72 21.29 -7.37
CA TYR A 129 -6.61 22.22 -7.21
C TYR A 129 -5.78 22.40 -8.48
N GLY A 130 -6.29 21.96 -9.66
CA GLY A 130 -5.54 21.97 -10.93
C GLY A 130 -4.95 23.33 -11.31
N GLU A 131 -5.69 24.44 -11.08
CA GLU A 131 -5.23 25.80 -11.36
C GLU A 131 -4.04 26.25 -10.48
N ARG A 132 -3.80 25.57 -9.36
CA ARG A 132 -2.71 25.88 -8.40
C ARG A 132 -1.48 25.00 -8.60
N VAL A 133 -1.55 24.05 -9.51
CA VAL A 133 -0.44 23.14 -9.84
C VAL A 133 0.64 23.93 -10.59
N GLN A 134 1.86 23.85 -10.10
CA GLN A 134 3.01 24.55 -10.65
C GLN A 134 3.78 23.67 -11.63
N ASN A 135 4.24 24.27 -12.73
CA ASN A 135 5.07 23.62 -13.75
C ASN A 135 4.52 22.26 -14.22
N PRO A 136 3.27 22.21 -14.73
CA PRO A 136 2.70 20.96 -15.20
C PRO A 136 3.47 20.43 -16.42
N THR A 137 3.79 19.14 -16.42
CA THR A 137 4.44 18.43 -17.51
C THR A 137 3.64 17.18 -17.86
N LEU A 138 3.70 16.76 -19.12
CA LEU A 138 3.07 15.52 -19.54
C LEU A 138 3.86 14.33 -18.97
N THR A 139 3.26 13.64 -18.03
CA THR A 139 3.91 12.56 -17.28
C THR A 139 3.19 11.23 -17.52
N ILE A 140 3.93 10.16 -17.72
CA ILE A 140 3.40 8.80 -17.76
C ILE A 140 3.00 8.41 -16.34
N THR A 141 1.70 8.17 -16.12
CA THR A 141 1.17 7.79 -14.81
C THR A 141 1.16 6.29 -14.62
N GLN A 142 1.00 5.52 -15.70
CA GLN A 142 1.01 4.06 -15.66
C GLN A 142 1.50 3.48 -16.99
N VAL A 143 2.20 2.35 -16.92
CA VAL A 143 2.56 1.51 -18.07
C VAL A 143 1.85 0.17 -17.89
N VAL A 144 1.18 -0.28 -18.95
CA VAL A 144 0.46 -1.55 -18.96
C VAL A 144 1.45 -2.69 -19.09
N SER A 145 1.30 -3.73 -18.28
CA SER A 145 2.17 -4.92 -18.35
C SER A 145 2.05 -5.62 -19.71
N LYS A 146 3.17 -6.10 -20.23
CA LYS A 146 3.30 -6.75 -21.55
C LYS A 146 2.87 -5.86 -22.73
N SER A 147 2.99 -4.55 -22.56
CA SER A 147 2.74 -3.58 -23.61
C SER A 147 4.05 -3.19 -24.31
N PRO A 148 3.98 -2.66 -25.55
CA PRO A 148 5.13 -2.11 -26.23
C PRO A 148 5.91 -1.06 -25.42
N ALA A 149 5.21 -0.30 -24.59
CA ALA A 149 5.80 0.70 -23.72
C ALA A 149 6.65 0.05 -22.61
N GLU A 150 6.19 -1.04 -21.98
CA GLU A 150 6.96 -1.78 -20.99
C GLU A 150 8.22 -2.41 -21.63
N GLU A 151 8.07 -3.06 -22.80
CA GLU A 151 9.18 -3.68 -23.55
C GLU A 151 10.24 -2.65 -23.98
N ALA A 152 9.80 -1.43 -24.34
CA ALA A 152 10.71 -0.32 -24.65
C ALA A 152 11.36 0.30 -23.41
N GLY A 153 10.96 -0.09 -22.20
CA GLY A 153 11.50 0.40 -20.94
C GLY A 153 10.94 1.74 -20.46
N LEU A 154 9.76 2.16 -20.95
CA LEU A 154 9.01 3.29 -20.36
C LEU A 154 8.54 2.94 -18.96
N LYS A 155 8.49 3.93 -18.08
CA LYS A 155 8.08 3.75 -16.66
C LYS A 155 7.10 4.81 -16.20
N GLY A 156 6.32 4.49 -15.20
CA GLY A 156 5.55 5.50 -14.45
C GLY A 156 6.48 6.55 -13.84
N GLY A 157 6.11 7.83 -13.95
CA GLY A 157 6.93 8.96 -13.53
C GLY A 157 7.82 9.56 -14.63
N ASP A 158 7.92 8.94 -15.82
CA ASP A 158 8.62 9.53 -16.95
C ASP A 158 7.91 10.77 -17.46
N VAL A 159 8.61 11.87 -17.60
CA VAL A 159 8.09 13.11 -18.22
C VAL A 159 8.36 13.06 -19.72
N ILE A 160 7.33 13.11 -20.53
CA ILE A 160 7.47 13.12 -22.00
C ILE A 160 7.93 14.50 -22.47
N VAL A 161 9.12 14.55 -23.05
CA VAL A 161 9.74 15.78 -23.59
C VAL A 161 9.37 15.97 -25.06
N SER A 162 9.50 14.91 -25.84
CA SER A 162 9.18 14.93 -27.28
C SER A 162 8.85 13.53 -27.81
N LEU A 163 8.10 13.50 -28.91
CA LEU A 163 7.87 12.33 -29.74
C LEU A 163 8.34 12.62 -31.17
N ALA A 164 8.95 11.66 -31.82
CA ALA A 164 9.37 11.78 -33.21
C ALA A 164 9.04 10.50 -33.98
N SER A 165 8.66 10.64 -35.26
CA SER A 165 8.39 9.53 -36.19
C SER A 165 8.46 10.01 -37.64
N GLY A 166 9.20 9.33 -38.51
CA GLY A 166 9.19 9.55 -39.96
C GLY A 166 9.52 10.98 -40.42
N GLY A 167 10.17 11.79 -39.57
CA GLY A 167 10.48 13.21 -39.83
C GLY A 167 9.53 14.19 -39.13
N ASP A 168 8.40 13.72 -38.59
CA ASP A 168 7.49 14.52 -37.77
C ASP A 168 8.00 14.55 -36.33
N THR A 169 7.91 15.72 -35.66
CA THR A 169 8.33 15.90 -34.27
C THR A 169 7.32 16.69 -33.49
N LEU A 170 6.93 16.20 -32.32
CA LEU A 170 6.05 16.85 -31.38
C LEU A 170 6.81 17.16 -30.09
N THR A 171 7.05 18.43 -29.81
CA THR A 171 7.80 18.90 -28.62
C THR A 171 6.86 19.50 -27.57
N ASN A 172 7.16 19.31 -26.28
CA ASN A 172 6.32 19.75 -25.17
C ASN A 172 4.84 19.40 -25.38
N PRO A 173 4.54 18.13 -25.60
CA PRO A 173 3.23 17.71 -26.05
C PRO A 173 2.16 17.83 -24.94
N LYS A 174 0.90 18.03 -25.36
CA LYS A 174 -0.27 17.87 -24.50
C LYS A 174 -0.85 16.47 -24.64
N VAL A 175 -1.62 16.03 -23.65
CA VAL A 175 -2.25 14.68 -23.64
C VAL A 175 -2.91 14.33 -24.99
N SER A 176 -3.84 15.18 -25.48
CA SER A 176 -4.57 14.92 -26.71
C SER A 176 -3.68 14.88 -27.97
N ALA A 177 -2.67 15.77 -28.03
CA ALA A 177 -1.71 15.78 -29.13
C ALA A 177 -0.84 14.51 -29.15
N THR A 178 -0.40 14.05 -27.97
CA THR A 178 0.36 12.81 -27.80
C THR A 178 -0.47 11.61 -28.22
N GLN A 179 -1.73 11.53 -27.78
CA GLN A 179 -2.63 10.44 -28.16
C GLN A 179 -2.84 10.36 -29.68
N ASN A 180 -3.05 11.50 -30.32
CA ASN A 180 -3.21 11.57 -31.78
C ASN A 180 -1.90 11.21 -32.51
N PHE A 181 -0.77 11.66 -32.01
CA PHE A 181 0.55 11.34 -32.59
C PHE A 181 0.83 9.84 -32.51
N ILE A 182 0.60 9.20 -31.35
CA ILE A 182 0.74 7.75 -31.17
C ILE A 182 -0.21 6.98 -32.09
N ALA A 183 -1.46 7.42 -32.21
CA ALA A 183 -2.46 6.76 -33.04
C ALA A 183 -2.17 6.86 -34.56
N SER A 184 -1.37 7.83 -35.00
CA SER A 184 -1.05 8.06 -36.42
C SER A 184 0.31 7.49 -36.86
N HIS A 185 1.13 6.96 -35.94
CA HIS A 185 2.47 6.48 -36.26
C HIS A 185 2.73 5.12 -35.59
N GLU A 186 3.24 4.17 -36.37
CA GLU A 186 3.58 2.82 -35.89
C GLU A 186 4.90 2.77 -35.11
N LYS A 187 5.89 3.56 -35.56
CA LYS A 187 7.23 3.60 -34.95
C LYS A 187 7.49 4.94 -34.35
N LEU A 188 7.77 4.97 -33.05
CA LEU A 188 7.91 6.18 -32.26
C LEU A 188 9.29 6.22 -31.60
N GLU A 189 9.98 7.34 -31.70
CA GLU A 189 11.07 7.72 -30.79
C GLU A 189 10.50 8.64 -29.72
N ILE A 190 10.48 8.19 -28.47
CA ILE A 190 9.98 8.97 -27.33
C ILE A 190 11.16 9.40 -26.48
N THR A 191 11.35 10.73 -26.36
CA THR A 191 12.32 11.28 -25.44
C THR A 191 11.61 11.57 -24.13
N VAL A 192 12.10 10.95 -23.05
CA VAL A 192 11.58 11.16 -21.69
C VAL A 192 12.65 11.72 -20.77
N ASN A 193 12.26 12.52 -19.81
CA ASN A 193 13.10 12.91 -18.67
C ASN A 193 12.75 12.00 -17.49
N ARG A 194 13.72 11.23 -17.00
CA ARG A 194 13.61 10.33 -15.86
C ARG A 194 14.60 10.75 -14.78
N GLY A 195 14.11 11.35 -13.69
CA GLY A 195 14.97 11.78 -12.58
C GLY A 195 16.04 12.83 -12.97
N GLY A 196 15.80 13.67 -13.99
CA GLY A 196 16.73 14.69 -14.49
C GLY A 196 17.61 14.22 -15.66
N GLU A 197 17.53 12.96 -16.06
CA GLU A 197 18.25 12.41 -17.22
C GLU A 197 17.30 12.23 -18.41
N GLU A 198 17.68 12.73 -19.57
CA GLU A 198 16.95 12.47 -20.82
C GLU A 198 17.30 11.09 -21.37
N LYS A 199 16.27 10.32 -21.72
CA LYS A 199 16.39 9.00 -22.34
C LYS A 199 15.54 8.95 -23.60
N LYS A 200 16.13 8.41 -24.67
CA LYS A 200 15.44 8.13 -25.93
C LYS A 200 15.06 6.66 -26.00
N LEU A 201 13.79 6.40 -26.16
CA LEU A 201 13.23 5.06 -26.19
C LEU A 201 12.46 4.86 -27.50
N PHE A 202 12.63 3.70 -28.12
CA PHE A 202 11.97 3.34 -29.36
C PHE A 202 10.82 2.40 -29.06
N VAL A 203 9.62 2.77 -29.49
CA VAL A 203 8.39 2.02 -29.22
C VAL A 203 7.66 1.77 -30.54
N GLU A 204 7.26 0.54 -30.78
CA GLU A 204 6.38 0.20 -31.91
C GLU A 204 4.94 0.06 -31.37
N GLY A 205 4.00 0.80 -31.97
CA GLY A 205 2.60 0.74 -31.59
C GLY A 205 1.99 -0.63 -31.92
N ALA A 206 1.23 -1.21 -30.99
CA ALA A 206 0.51 -2.44 -31.20
C ALA A 206 -0.99 -2.18 -31.47
N GLU A 207 -1.57 -2.96 -32.39
CA GLU A 207 -3.02 -3.02 -32.56
C GLU A 207 -3.66 -3.90 -31.48
N GLY A 208 -4.88 -3.58 -31.07
CA GLY A 208 -5.67 -4.40 -30.14
C GLY A 208 -5.57 -4.01 -28.65
N LEU A 209 -4.74 -3.05 -28.27
CA LEU A 209 -4.73 -2.48 -26.92
C LEU A 209 -5.90 -1.50 -26.70
N ILE A 210 -6.32 -0.82 -27.77
CA ILE A 210 -7.49 0.06 -27.82
C ILE A 210 -8.22 -0.24 -29.12
N ASP A 211 -9.54 -0.39 -29.10
CA ASP A 211 -10.32 -0.70 -30.28
C ASP A 211 -10.10 0.31 -31.42
N GLY A 212 -9.56 -0.20 -32.55
CA GLY A 212 -9.41 0.52 -33.81
C GLY A 212 -8.30 1.57 -33.87
N ARG A 213 -7.34 1.58 -32.93
CA ARG A 213 -6.19 2.51 -32.96
C ARG A 213 -4.90 1.85 -32.46
N PRO A 214 -3.75 2.11 -33.11
CA PRO A 214 -2.45 1.77 -32.53
C PRO A 214 -2.27 2.43 -31.17
N ALA A 215 -1.80 1.65 -30.21
CA ALA A 215 -1.51 2.13 -28.86
C ALA A 215 -0.22 1.52 -28.34
N ILE A 216 0.44 2.18 -27.40
CA ILE A 216 1.70 1.69 -26.80
C ILE A 216 1.51 1.18 -25.38
N GLY A 217 0.32 1.35 -24.79
CA GLY A 217 0.01 0.86 -23.44
C GLY A 217 0.51 1.77 -22.32
N ILE A 218 0.33 3.09 -22.44
CA ILE A 218 0.59 4.06 -21.37
C ILE A 218 -0.68 4.82 -20.99
N SER A 219 -0.79 5.13 -19.71
CA SER A 219 -1.65 6.21 -19.22
C SER A 219 -0.78 7.44 -18.95
N MET A 220 -1.25 8.62 -19.29
CA MET A 220 -0.52 9.87 -19.12
C MET A 220 -1.45 10.99 -18.68
N ASP A 221 -0.90 11.94 -17.94
CA ASP A 221 -1.62 13.10 -17.43
C ASP A 221 -0.69 14.31 -17.31
N ASN A 222 -1.28 15.52 -17.26
CA ASN A 222 -0.54 16.73 -16.92
C ASN A 222 -0.32 16.77 -15.41
N VAL A 223 0.89 16.46 -14.97
CA VAL A 223 1.26 16.39 -13.55
C VAL A 223 2.26 17.51 -13.25
N GLY A 224 2.00 18.24 -12.19
CA GLY A 224 2.94 19.25 -11.68
C GLY A 224 2.99 19.21 -10.16
N ILE A 225 3.61 20.18 -9.54
CA ILE A 225 3.79 20.24 -8.09
C ILE A 225 2.68 21.10 -7.46
N LEU A 226 1.91 20.48 -6.56
CA LEU A 226 0.92 21.19 -5.75
C LEU A 226 1.45 21.43 -4.35
N ARG A 227 1.49 22.70 -3.93
CA ARG A 227 1.81 23.10 -2.55
C ARG A 227 0.62 23.80 -1.93
N LEU A 228 0.25 23.36 -0.73
CA LEU A 228 -0.89 23.89 -0.01
C LEU A 228 -0.49 24.38 1.39
N PRO A 229 -1.13 25.43 1.92
CA PRO A 229 -0.99 25.82 3.32
C PRO A 229 -1.56 24.72 4.23
N ILE A 230 -1.10 24.67 5.48
CA ILE A 230 -1.34 23.58 6.42
C ILE A 230 -2.82 23.16 6.53
N HIS A 231 -3.75 24.11 6.64
CA HIS A 231 -5.17 23.82 6.80
C HIS A 231 -5.80 23.19 5.56
N GLU A 232 -5.39 23.67 4.36
CA GLU A 232 -5.84 23.07 3.10
C GLU A 232 -5.16 21.73 2.84
N ALA A 233 -3.87 21.60 3.18
CA ALA A 233 -3.12 20.34 3.05
C ALA A 233 -3.73 19.22 3.91
N LEU A 234 -4.18 19.55 5.13
CA LEU A 234 -4.87 18.57 5.99
C LEU A 234 -6.21 18.12 5.38
N TYR A 235 -6.98 19.07 4.83
CA TYR A 235 -8.27 18.74 4.18
C TYR A 235 -8.06 17.95 2.88
N ALA A 236 -7.16 18.43 2.01
CA ALA A 236 -6.82 17.75 0.75
C ALA A 236 -6.23 16.36 1.02
N GLY A 237 -5.35 16.24 2.03
CA GLY A 237 -4.79 14.97 2.47
C GLY A 237 -5.85 13.98 2.93
N LEU A 238 -6.84 14.42 3.71
CA LEU A 238 -7.95 13.59 4.14
C LEU A 238 -8.81 13.13 2.95
N SER A 239 -9.20 14.05 2.09
CA SER A 239 -9.97 13.76 0.89
C SER A 239 -9.25 12.75 -0.01
N THR A 240 -7.95 12.97 -0.25
CA THR A 240 -7.11 12.08 -1.05
C THR A 240 -6.98 10.70 -0.41
N THR A 241 -6.75 10.62 0.91
CA THR A 241 -6.67 9.35 1.64
C THR A 241 -7.97 8.56 1.52
N VAL A 242 -9.10 9.21 1.71
CA VAL A 242 -10.43 8.57 1.57
C VAL A 242 -10.66 8.10 0.14
N SER A 243 -10.34 8.92 -0.86
CA SER A 243 -10.49 8.57 -2.28
C SER A 243 -9.62 7.38 -2.67
N ILE A 244 -8.34 7.38 -2.30
CA ILE A 244 -7.43 6.26 -2.56
C ILE A 244 -7.92 5.01 -1.85
N THR A 245 -8.32 5.11 -0.57
CA THR A 245 -8.85 3.97 0.18
C THR A 245 -10.08 3.37 -0.50
N ALA A 246 -11.02 4.20 -0.95
CA ALA A 246 -12.22 3.74 -1.66
C ALA A 246 -11.86 3.06 -3.00
N SER A 247 -11.01 3.69 -3.82
CA SER A 247 -10.59 3.14 -5.11
C SER A 247 -9.84 1.82 -4.96
N MET A 248 -8.91 1.72 -4.00
CA MET A 248 -8.18 0.48 -3.72
C MET A 248 -9.09 -0.63 -3.18
N THR A 249 -10.06 -0.28 -2.33
CA THR A 249 -11.05 -1.26 -1.83
C THR A 249 -11.88 -1.81 -2.97
N ILE A 250 -12.38 -0.94 -3.88
CA ILE A 250 -13.13 -1.37 -5.06
C ILE A 250 -12.25 -2.26 -5.95
N GLY A 251 -11.01 -1.86 -6.22
CA GLY A 251 -10.08 -2.65 -7.04
C GLY A 251 -9.81 -4.04 -6.45
N ILE A 252 -9.63 -4.16 -5.13
CA ILE A 252 -9.47 -5.44 -4.46
C ILE A 252 -10.74 -6.30 -4.57
N LEU A 253 -11.92 -5.72 -4.40
CA LEU A 253 -13.19 -6.44 -4.56
C LEU A 253 -13.40 -6.93 -6.01
N GLU A 254 -13.10 -6.09 -6.99
CA GLU A 254 -13.15 -6.46 -8.41
C GLU A 254 -12.13 -7.55 -8.74
N PHE A 255 -10.93 -7.49 -8.19
CA PHE A 255 -9.92 -8.52 -8.33
C PHE A 255 -10.43 -9.89 -7.81
N PHE A 256 -10.99 -9.94 -6.60
CA PHE A 256 -11.59 -11.17 -6.07
C PHE A 256 -12.77 -11.66 -6.92
N LYS A 257 -13.64 -10.74 -7.38
CA LYS A 257 -14.73 -11.08 -8.29
C LYS A 257 -14.19 -11.72 -9.57
N ASN A 258 -13.18 -11.12 -10.19
CA ASN A 258 -12.59 -11.62 -11.44
C ASN A 258 -11.94 -12.99 -11.27
N ILE A 259 -11.28 -13.25 -10.12
CA ILE A 259 -10.78 -14.59 -9.81
C ILE A 259 -11.94 -15.60 -9.72
N LEU A 260 -13.03 -15.27 -9.04
CA LEU A 260 -14.18 -16.17 -8.87
C LEU A 260 -14.87 -16.53 -10.19
N ILE A 261 -14.88 -15.61 -11.16
CA ILE A 261 -15.47 -15.85 -12.50
C ILE A 261 -14.44 -16.40 -13.51
N GLY A 262 -13.20 -16.73 -13.06
CA GLY A 262 -12.17 -17.31 -13.93
C GLY A 262 -11.48 -16.33 -14.89
N GLN A 263 -11.65 -15.02 -14.68
CA GLN A 263 -11.04 -13.95 -15.48
C GLN A 263 -9.90 -13.24 -14.74
N GLY A 264 -9.53 -13.71 -13.56
CA GLY A 264 -8.47 -13.11 -12.74
C GLY A 264 -7.07 -13.35 -13.30
N SER A 265 -6.27 -12.29 -13.39
CA SER A 265 -4.83 -12.37 -13.66
C SER A 265 -4.05 -12.14 -12.36
N ILE A 266 -3.18 -13.08 -12.02
CA ILE A 266 -2.28 -12.97 -10.87
C ILE A 266 -1.02 -12.16 -11.24
N GLN A 267 -0.83 -11.89 -12.53
CA GLN A 267 0.40 -11.27 -13.06
C GLN A 267 0.61 -9.81 -12.62
N ASP A 268 -0.47 -9.15 -12.18
CA ASP A 268 -0.45 -7.75 -11.76
C ASP A 268 -0.20 -7.57 -10.24
N ILE A 269 -0.06 -8.68 -9.51
CA ILE A 269 0.23 -8.61 -8.07
C ILE A 269 1.74 -8.52 -7.88
N ALA A 270 2.18 -7.43 -7.27
CA ALA A 270 3.57 -7.29 -6.84
C ALA A 270 3.76 -8.00 -5.48
N GLY A 271 4.68 -8.93 -5.43
CA GLY A 271 5.14 -9.53 -4.18
C GLY A 271 6.23 -8.70 -3.50
N PRO A 272 6.85 -9.23 -2.44
CA PRO A 272 7.88 -8.53 -1.69
C PRO A 272 9.05 -8.05 -2.57
N VAL A 273 9.45 -8.83 -3.57
CA VAL A 273 10.55 -8.49 -4.47
C VAL A 273 10.12 -7.40 -5.46
N GLY A 274 8.90 -7.47 -5.99
CA GLY A 274 8.31 -6.43 -6.82
C GLY A 274 8.18 -5.08 -6.08
N ILE A 275 7.76 -5.11 -4.81
CA ILE A 275 7.66 -3.88 -3.99
C ILE A 275 9.05 -3.27 -3.77
N VAL A 276 10.12 -4.05 -3.58
CA VAL A 276 11.50 -3.52 -3.50
C VAL A 276 11.86 -2.78 -4.79
N GLY A 277 11.45 -3.30 -5.95
CA GLY A 277 11.61 -2.61 -7.25
C GLY A 277 10.89 -1.26 -7.28
N ILE A 278 9.61 -1.23 -6.87
CA ILE A 278 8.82 0.00 -6.80
C ILE A 278 9.44 1.03 -5.83
N VAL A 279 9.93 0.59 -4.66
CA VAL A 279 10.66 1.45 -3.70
C VAL A 279 11.95 1.98 -4.31
N SER A 280 12.67 1.16 -5.08
CA SER A 280 13.86 1.58 -5.80
C SER A 280 13.54 2.69 -6.82
N ASP A 281 12.54 2.49 -7.66
CA ASP A 281 12.12 3.47 -8.66
C ASP A 281 11.65 4.78 -7.98
N ALA A 282 10.81 4.69 -6.94
CA ALA A 282 10.38 5.86 -6.16
C ALA A 282 11.56 6.62 -5.52
N SER A 283 12.60 5.90 -5.08
CA SER A 283 13.80 6.52 -4.50
C SER A 283 14.59 7.34 -5.50
N THR A 284 14.61 6.95 -6.78
CA THR A 284 15.28 7.69 -7.86
C THR A 284 14.53 8.97 -8.23
N LEU A 285 13.20 8.97 -8.06
CA LEU A 285 12.34 10.14 -8.29
C LEU A 285 12.38 11.16 -7.15
N GLY A 286 12.92 10.78 -5.99
CA GLY A 286 13.15 11.67 -4.85
C GLY A 286 12.29 11.38 -3.63
N PHE A 287 12.62 12.07 -2.52
CA PHE A 287 12.05 11.80 -1.20
C PHE A 287 10.52 11.91 -1.15
N ILE A 288 9.92 12.86 -1.88
CA ILE A 288 8.47 13.06 -1.87
C ILE A 288 7.71 11.87 -2.48
N HIS A 289 8.30 11.21 -3.47
CA HIS A 289 7.74 10.01 -4.08
C HIS A 289 7.78 8.81 -3.12
N LEU A 290 8.83 8.72 -2.29
CA LEU A 290 8.91 7.73 -1.22
C LEU A 290 7.83 7.97 -0.15
N VAL A 291 7.59 9.22 0.23
CA VAL A 291 6.52 9.58 1.16
C VAL A 291 5.16 9.18 0.60
N SER A 292 4.90 9.49 -0.67
CA SER A 292 3.66 9.10 -1.36
C SER A 292 3.48 7.59 -1.43
N LEU A 293 4.54 6.87 -1.81
CA LEU A 293 4.52 5.41 -1.86
C LEU A 293 4.28 4.81 -0.47
N THR A 294 4.93 5.35 0.57
CA THR A 294 4.73 4.90 1.95
C THR A 294 3.27 5.09 2.39
N ALA A 295 2.64 6.21 2.00
CA ALA A 295 1.23 6.45 2.28
C ALA A 295 0.32 5.43 1.57
N ILE A 296 0.59 5.12 0.30
CA ILE A 296 -0.15 4.12 -0.48
C ILE A 296 0.00 2.73 0.14
N ILE A 297 1.21 2.33 0.53
CA ILE A 297 1.45 1.03 1.19
C ILE A 297 0.74 0.99 2.55
N SER A 298 0.70 2.11 3.30
CA SER A 298 -0.03 2.21 4.57
C SER A 298 -1.54 1.99 4.39
N ILE A 299 -2.14 2.58 3.36
CA ILE A 299 -3.56 2.37 3.02
C ILE A 299 -3.79 0.91 2.61
N ASN A 300 -2.91 0.35 1.78
CA ASN A 300 -3.02 -1.05 1.34
C ASN A 300 -2.96 -2.01 2.54
N LEU A 301 -2.01 -1.79 3.45
CA LEU A 301 -1.90 -2.57 4.68
C LEU A 301 -3.16 -2.47 5.55
N ALA A 302 -3.76 -1.28 5.66
CA ALA A 302 -5.02 -1.08 6.37
C ALA A 302 -6.18 -1.86 5.73
N ILE A 303 -6.30 -1.83 4.39
CA ILE A 303 -7.36 -2.54 3.67
C ILE A 303 -7.17 -4.06 3.77
N ILE A 304 -5.95 -4.56 3.57
CA ILE A 304 -5.66 -6.00 3.68
C ILE A 304 -5.97 -6.49 5.09
N ASN A 305 -5.56 -5.76 6.13
CA ASN A 305 -5.86 -6.12 7.51
C ASN A 305 -7.35 -6.03 7.86
N LEU A 306 -8.16 -5.34 7.08
CA LEU A 306 -9.62 -5.31 7.24
C LEU A 306 -10.32 -6.51 6.59
N LEU A 307 -9.66 -7.23 5.68
CA LEU A 307 -10.27 -8.40 5.02
C LEU A 307 -10.66 -9.47 6.05
N PRO A 308 -11.85 -10.12 5.90
CA PRO A 308 -12.31 -11.16 6.82
C PRO A 308 -11.54 -12.47 6.59
N PHE A 309 -10.23 -12.41 6.73
CA PHE A 309 -9.32 -13.54 6.52
C PHE A 309 -8.66 -13.95 7.85
N PRO A 310 -8.69 -15.25 8.23
CA PRO A 310 -8.01 -15.71 9.43
C PRO A 310 -6.53 -15.31 9.42
N ALA A 311 -5.98 -15.07 10.62
CA ALA A 311 -4.64 -14.53 10.86
C ALA A 311 -4.47 -13.01 10.64
N LEU A 312 -5.48 -12.31 10.09
CA LEU A 312 -5.53 -10.84 10.00
C LEU A 312 -6.53 -10.27 11.03
N ASP A 313 -6.43 -8.98 11.31
CA ASP A 313 -7.36 -8.29 12.23
C ASP A 313 -8.82 -8.39 11.79
N GLY A 314 -9.06 -8.26 10.47
CA GLY A 314 -10.38 -8.43 9.87
C GLY A 314 -10.98 -9.82 10.11
N GLY A 315 -10.16 -10.86 10.15
CA GLY A 315 -10.59 -12.21 10.53
C GLY A 315 -11.02 -12.28 12.00
N ARG A 316 -10.30 -11.59 12.89
CA ARG A 316 -10.68 -11.48 14.30
C ARG A 316 -11.96 -10.66 14.49
N LEU A 317 -12.10 -9.54 13.77
CA LEU A 317 -13.34 -8.77 13.74
C LEU A 317 -14.53 -9.61 13.23
N PHE A 318 -14.29 -10.45 12.23
CA PHE A 318 -15.31 -11.36 11.71
C PHE A 318 -15.72 -12.42 12.74
N PHE A 319 -14.77 -13.02 13.45
CA PHE A 319 -15.09 -13.93 14.57
C PHE A 319 -15.86 -13.23 15.66
N LEU A 320 -15.48 -11.99 16.00
CA LEU A 320 -16.17 -11.18 17.00
C LEU A 320 -17.61 -10.87 16.58
N LEU A 321 -17.85 -10.62 15.30
CA LEU A 321 -19.19 -10.43 14.73
C LEU A 321 -20.05 -11.70 14.86
N ILE A 322 -19.47 -12.87 14.53
CA ILE A 322 -20.15 -14.16 14.70
C ILE A 322 -20.51 -14.38 16.16
N GLU A 323 -19.62 -14.12 17.12
CA GLU A 323 -19.87 -14.23 18.55
C GLU A 323 -20.99 -13.28 19.02
N ALA A 324 -21.01 -12.05 18.48
CA ALA A 324 -22.04 -11.08 18.81
C ALA A 324 -23.44 -11.53 18.34
N ILE A 325 -23.53 -12.09 17.12
CA ILE A 325 -24.77 -12.63 16.55
C ILE A 325 -25.20 -13.90 17.31
N LYS A 326 -24.27 -14.83 17.51
CA LYS A 326 -24.51 -16.11 18.17
C LYS A 326 -24.76 -15.97 19.68
N ARG A 327 -24.33 -14.86 20.28
CA ARG A 327 -24.35 -14.57 21.74
C ARG A 327 -23.59 -15.61 22.57
N SER A 328 -22.60 -16.26 21.98
CA SER A 328 -21.72 -17.23 22.66
C SER A 328 -20.32 -17.16 22.04
N PRO A 329 -19.27 -17.33 22.85
CA PRO A 329 -17.91 -17.30 22.35
C PRO A 329 -17.64 -18.47 21.38
N ILE A 330 -16.76 -18.23 20.39
CA ILE A 330 -16.19 -19.28 19.56
C ILE A 330 -15.19 -20.06 20.43
N ARG A 331 -15.17 -21.39 20.27
CA ARG A 331 -14.19 -22.21 20.97
C ARG A 331 -12.79 -21.81 20.58
N PRO A 332 -11.87 -21.58 21.55
CA PRO A 332 -10.49 -21.15 21.24
C PRO A 332 -9.79 -22.09 20.26
N GLU A 333 -10.05 -23.41 20.35
CA GLU A 333 -9.44 -24.40 19.46
C GLU A 333 -9.83 -24.14 17.99
N VAL A 334 -11.09 -23.78 17.73
CA VAL A 334 -11.59 -23.49 16.37
C VAL A 334 -10.94 -22.22 15.82
N ALA A 335 -10.88 -21.17 16.64
CA ALA A 335 -10.25 -19.90 16.26
C ALA A 335 -8.76 -20.11 15.97
N ASN A 336 -8.04 -20.85 16.83
CA ASN A 336 -6.61 -21.12 16.67
C ASN A 336 -6.32 -21.97 15.43
N ILE A 337 -7.13 -23.01 15.16
CA ILE A 337 -6.99 -23.82 13.94
C ILE A 337 -7.24 -22.96 12.70
N ALA A 338 -8.30 -22.14 12.69
CA ALA A 338 -8.61 -21.26 11.57
C ALA A 338 -7.47 -20.25 11.32
N ASN A 339 -6.97 -19.61 12.38
CA ASN A 339 -5.83 -18.69 12.28
C ASN A 339 -4.55 -19.39 11.80
N GLY A 340 -4.28 -20.60 12.27
CA GLY A 340 -3.13 -21.42 11.84
C GLY A 340 -3.20 -21.77 10.36
N ILE A 341 -4.38 -22.20 9.88
CA ILE A 341 -4.60 -22.48 8.45
C ILE A 341 -4.47 -21.19 7.64
N GLY A 342 -5.10 -20.10 8.08
CA GLY A 342 -4.99 -18.80 7.41
C GLY A 342 -3.55 -18.32 7.29
N PHE A 343 -2.78 -18.41 8.37
CA PHE A 343 -1.36 -18.07 8.38
C PHE A 343 -0.55 -18.92 7.39
N LEU A 344 -0.78 -20.24 7.37
CA LEU A 344 -0.11 -21.14 6.43
C LEU A 344 -0.44 -20.78 4.97
N LEU A 345 -1.71 -20.47 4.69
CA LEU A 345 -2.13 -20.02 3.35
C LEU A 345 -1.48 -18.68 2.95
N LEU A 346 -1.36 -17.72 3.88
CA LEU A 346 -0.67 -16.46 3.61
C LEU A 346 0.81 -16.68 3.30
N ILE A 347 1.50 -17.55 4.07
CA ILE A 347 2.90 -17.89 3.79
C ILE A 347 3.04 -18.58 2.43
N ALA A 348 2.18 -19.57 2.14
CA ALA A 348 2.20 -20.25 0.84
C ALA A 348 1.97 -19.28 -0.32
N PHE A 349 1.01 -18.36 -0.17
CA PHE A 349 0.72 -17.32 -1.15
C PHE A 349 1.89 -16.34 -1.32
N MET A 350 2.50 -15.90 -0.22
CA MET A 350 3.68 -15.04 -0.23
C MET A 350 4.87 -15.70 -0.97
N VAL A 351 5.14 -16.98 -0.68
CA VAL A 351 6.19 -17.74 -1.36
C VAL A 351 5.89 -17.86 -2.86
N PHE A 352 4.64 -18.16 -3.21
CA PHE A 352 4.20 -18.27 -4.60
C PHE A 352 4.40 -16.95 -5.37
N ILE A 353 3.95 -15.81 -4.81
CA ILE A 353 4.13 -14.50 -5.46
C ILE A 353 5.62 -14.12 -5.52
N THR A 354 6.39 -14.38 -4.46
CA THR A 354 7.83 -14.12 -4.47
C THR A 354 8.53 -14.91 -5.57
N PHE A 355 8.16 -16.18 -5.75
CA PHE A 355 8.68 -17.00 -6.85
C PHE A 355 8.31 -16.40 -8.22
N HIS A 356 7.06 -15.95 -8.40
CA HIS A 356 6.60 -15.28 -9.60
C HIS A 356 7.37 -13.99 -9.88
N ASP A 357 7.60 -13.13 -8.87
CA ASP A 357 8.41 -11.93 -9.00
C ASP A 357 9.84 -12.23 -9.48
N VAL A 358 10.47 -13.27 -8.89
CA VAL A 358 11.85 -13.67 -9.28
C VAL A 358 11.87 -14.18 -10.72
N VAL A 359 10.89 -14.97 -11.13
CA VAL A 359 10.78 -15.44 -12.52
C VAL A 359 10.61 -14.26 -13.48
N LYS A 360 9.77 -13.28 -13.15
CA LYS A 360 9.58 -12.05 -13.95
C LYS A 360 10.89 -11.26 -14.09
N LEU A 361 11.69 -11.16 -13.03
CA LEU A 361 13.00 -10.49 -13.06
C LEU A 361 14.06 -11.21 -13.91
N ILE A 362 13.96 -12.54 -14.03
CA ILE A 362 14.92 -13.34 -14.81
C ILE A 362 14.55 -13.35 -16.31
N GLN A 363 13.24 -13.25 -16.60
CA GLN A 363 12.73 -13.35 -17.98
C GLN A 363 12.65 -12.00 -18.70
N GLY A 364 12.67 -10.89 -17.99
CA GLY A 364 12.50 -9.60 -18.62
C GLY A 364 13.14 -8.47 -18.02
#